data_e8435013eec79ecdc1ec4bec6f488d89
#
_entry.id   e8435013eec79ecdc1ec4bec6f488d89
#
_cell.length_a   1.000
_cell.length_b   1.000
_cell.length_c   1.000
_cell.angle_alpha   90.00
_cell.angle_beta   90.00
_cell.angle_gamma   90.00
#
_symmetry.space_group_name_H-M   'P 1'
#
loop_
_entity.id
_entity.type
_entity.pdbx_description
1 polymer ?
#
loop_
_entity_poly.entity_id
_entity_poly.type
_entity_poly.pdbx_seq_one_letter_code
_entity_poly.pdbx_strand_id
1 'polypeptide(L)'
;MNRIMEVVPNFSEGRNMEVIEKIVNCFRNRDQVKLLDYSSDKDHNRTVVTVVGDPEALKAPLLDAVKVALENIDMNQHSGEHPRMGAMDVCPFIPVKGITMAETITLAQEVGTLIGNLDIPVFLYEKAASSPERENLAKVRKGQFEGMPEKMKDPAWKADFGPKDGPHETFGCVAVGARMPLVAFNVNLDTNDLNVADYIAKRVRHIGGGLRFVKAMGVELKERNIVQISMNLTDYTKTSIYQAVEMVRFEAKRYGVSVIGTEVIGLLPMAALIQSAEYYMGIENFSMDQVLETRIME
;
A
#
# COMPACT_ATOMS: atom_id res chain seq x y z
N MET A 1 -19.33 14.01 3.57
CA MET A 1 -18.25 14.41 2.64
C MET A 1 -18.62 14.00 1.23
N ASN A 2 -18.68 14.95 0.31
CA ASN A 2 -19.01 14.68 -1.10
C ASN A 2 -17.77 14.19 -1.88
N ARG A 3 -16.57 14.53 -1.42
CA ARG A 3 -15.30 14.13 -1.99
C ARG A 3 -14.53 13.38 -0.90
N ILE A 4 -14.15 12.14 -1.17
CA ILE A 4 -13.43 11.28 -0.22
C ILE A 4 -12.19 10.73 -0.90
N MET A 5 -11.06 10.99 -0.27
CA MET A 5 -9.76 10.41 -0.60
C MET A 5 -9.26 9.58 0.58
N GLU A 6 -8.63 8.46 0.29
CA GLU A 6 -7.90 7.68 1.26
C GLU A 6 -6.41 7.99 1.14
N VAL A 7 -5.71 8.07 2.26
CA VAL A 7 -4.24 8.08 2.34
C VAL A 7 -3.77 7.00 3.28
N VAL A 8 -2.68 6.33 2.92
CA VAL A 8 -2.16 5.20 3.69
C VAL A 8 -0.66 5.41 3.96
N PRO A 9 -0.28 6.45 4.75
CA PRO A 9 1.12 6.67 5.09
C PRO A 9 1.68 5.50 5.90
N ASN A 10 2.91 5.14 5.61
CA ASN A 10 3.64 4.09 6.29
C ASN A 10 4.87 4.68 6.95
N PHE A 11 5.01 4.46 8.25
CA PHE A 11 6.10 4.98 9.06
C PHE A 11 7.05 3.87 9.49
N SER A 12 8.34 4.16 9.53
CA SER A 12 9.40 3.25 9.95
C SER A 12 9.54 3.26 11.48
N GLU A 13 8.48 2.92 12.17
CA GLU A 13 8.38 2.72 13.60
C GLU A 13 7.24 1.74 13.91
N GLY A 14 7.55 0.63 14.55
CA GLY A 14 6.59 -0.41 14.91
C GLY A 14 6.75 -0.92 16.34
N ARG A 15 7.65 -0.32 17.11
CA ARG A 15 8.05 -0.79 18.45
C ARG A 15 7.77 0.21 19.55
N ASN A 16 8.03 1.50 19.29
CA ASN A 16 7.82 2.57 20.26
C ASN A 16 6.37 3.09 20.17
N MET A 17 5.50 2.57 21.04
CA MET A 17 4.09 2.94 21.07
C MET A 17 3.86 4.42 21.34
N GLU A 18 4.74 5.10 22.07
CA GLU A 18 4.62 6.55 22.32
C GLU A 18 4.77 7.35 21.03
N VAL A 19 5.77 7.01 20.20
CA VAL A 19 5.99 7.66 18.90
C VAL A 19 4.85 7.32 17.94
N ILE A 20 4.42 6.06 17.90
CA ILE A 20 3.28 5.62 17.08
C ILE A 20 2.02 6.42 17.43
N GLU A 21 1.69 6.55 18.71
CA GLU A 21 0.52 7.31 19.15
C GLU A 21 0.64 8.81 18.85
N LYS A 22 1.83 9.42 18.94
CA LYS A 22 2.05 10.81 18.51
C LYS A 22 1.72 10.99 17.02
N ILE A 23 2.17 10.07 16.16
CA ILE A 23 1.91 10.09 14.72
C ILE A 23 0.40 9.93 14.45
N VAL A 24 -0.22 8.92 15.06
CA VAL A 24 -1.64 8.60 14.86
C VAL A 24 -2.54 9.72 15.36
N ASN A 25 -2.18 10.39 16.45
CA ASN A 25 -2.92 11.52 17.03
C ASN A 25 -3.00 12.72 16.09
N CYS A 26 -2.08 12.87 15.12
CA CYS A 26 -2.17 13.92 14.11
C CYS A 26 -3.47 13.83 13.28
N PHE A 27 -4.04 12.63 13.14
CA PHE A 27 -5.24 12.36 12.37
C PHE A 27 -6.53 12.32 13.18
N ARG A 28 -6.45 12.33 14.52
CA ARG A 28 -7.64 12.28 15.40
C ARG A 28 -8.23 13.67 15.61
N ASN A 29 -9.55 13.72 15.77
CA ASN A 29 -10.31 14.95 16.07
C ASN A 29 -10.05 16.10 15.06
N ARG A 30 -9.90 15.76 13.79
CA ARG A 30 -9.77 16.71 12.68
C ARG A 30 -11.09 16.81 11.94
N ASP A 31 -11.49 18.04 11.62
CA ASP A 31 -12.67 18.26 10.75
C ASP A 31 -12.42 17.64 9.36
N GLN A 32 -13.45 16.98 8.81
CA GLN A 32 -13.43 16.33 7.51
C GLN A 32 -12.31 15.29 7.29
N VAL A 33 -11.69 14.81 8.37
CA VAL A 33 -10.69 13.72 8.35
C VAL A 33 -11.08 12.66 9.33
N LYS A 34 -11.00 11.40 8.92
CA LYS A 34 -11.32 10.24 9.75
C LYS A 34 -10.18 9.23 9.69
N LEU A 35 -9.58 8.97 10.84
CA LEU A 35 -8.72 7.81 11.03
C LEU A 35 -9.61 6.55 10.98
N LEU A 36 -9.32 5.64 10.04
CA LEU A 36 -10.07 4.37 9.91
C LEU A 36 -9.41 3.25 10.67
N ASP A 37 -8.09 3.12 10.52
CA ASP A 37 -7.32 2.02 11.10
C ASP A 37 -5.84 2.40 11.23
N TYR A 38 -5.12 1.74 12.12
CA TYR A 38 -3.66 1.68 12.09
C TYR A 38 -3.18 0.36 12.67
N SER A 39 -2.09 -0.15 12.12
CA SER A 39 -1.47 -1.39 12.56
C SER A 39 0.04 -1.24 12.63
N SER A 40 0.64 -1.80 13.68
CA SER A 40 2.09 -1.77 13.91
C SER A 40 2.64 -3.18 13.97
N ASP A 41 3.77 -3.40 13.33
CA ASP A 41 4.48 -4.66 13.30
C ASP A 41 5.91 -4.46 13.84
N LYS A 42 6.27 -5.23 14.88
CA LYS A 42 7.55 -5.12 15.57
C LYS A 42 8.72 -5.73 14.80
N ASP A 43 8.47 -6.79 14.03
CA ASP A 43 9.50 -7.47 13.24
C ASP A 43 9.84 -6.66 12.00
N HIS A 44 8.82 -6.18 11.30
CA HIS A 44 8.97 -5.22 10.21
C HIS A 44 9.41 -3.84 10.68
N ASN A 45 9.23 -3.51 11.96
CA ASN A 45 9.45 -2.19 12.58
C ASN A 45 8.77 -1.09 11.76
N ARG A 46 7.45 -1.24 11.58
CA ARG A 46 6.66 -0.41 10.69
C ARG A 46 5.24 -0.23 11.22
N THR A 47 4.70 0.98 11.03
CA THR A 47 3.27 1.29 11.25
C THR A 47 2.63 1.74 9.94
N VAL A 48 1.48 1.17 9.65
CA VAL A 48 0.60 1.58 8.53
C VAL A 48 -0.58 2.30 9.13
N VAL A 49 -0.88 3.51 8.65
CA VAL A 49 -2.02 4.31 9.10
C VAL A 49 -2.97 4.50 7.92
N THR A 50 -4.27 4.20 8.11
CA THR A 50 -5.30 4.37 7.08
C THR A 50 -6.22 5.51 7.46
N VAL A 51 -6.25 6.55 6.66
CA VAL A 51 -7.01 7.79 6.89
C VAL A 51 -7.83 8.11 5.65
N VAL A 52 -9.06 8.57 5.86
CA VAL A 52 -9.90 9.14 4.78
C VAL A 52 -10.31 10.55 5.13
N GLY A 53 -10.55 11.35 4.10
CA GLY A 53 -11.03 12.72 4.31
C GLY A 53 -11.29 13.47 3.02
N ASP A 54 -11.70 14.74 3.19
CA ASP A 54 -11.67 15.68 2.09
C ASP A 54 -10.22 15.91 1.65
N PRO A 55 -9.94 15.98 0.33
CA PRO A 55 -8.57 16.13 -0.19
C PRO A 55 -7.78 17.28 0.44
N GLU A 56 -8.41 18.46 0.60
CA GLU A 56 -7.74 19.62 1.16
C GLU A 56 -7.50 19.48 2.67
N ALA A 57 -8.47 18.88 3.39
CA ALA A 57 -8.39 18.68 4.82
C ALA A 57 -7.30 17.67 5.23
N LEU A 58 -6.92 16.75 4.34
CA LEU A 58 -5.88 15.76 4.60
C LEU A 58 -4.46 16.33 4.65
N LYS A 59 -4.20 17.49 4.01
CA LYS A 59 -2.84 18.05 3.90
C LYS A 59 -2.22 18.38 5.25
N ALA A 60 -2.94 19.11 6.09
CA ALA A 60 -2.40 19.56 7.38
C ALA A 60 -2.04 18.41 8.32
N PRO A 61 -2.94 17.44 8.61
CA PRO A 61 -2.60 16.31 9.48
C PRO A 61 -1.49 15.41 8.92
N LEU A 62 -1.38 15.27 7.59
CA LEU A 62 -0.25 14.55 6.98
C LEU A 62 1.08 15.26 7.25
N LEU A 63 1.13 16.58 7.08
CA LEU A 63 2.34 17.35 7.37
C LEU A 63 2.70 17.35 8.85
N ASP A 64 1.72 17.40 9.75
CA ASP A 64 1.94 17.27 11.19
C ASP A 64 2.54 15.88 11.50
N ALA A 65 2.03 14.80 10.90
CA ALA A 65 2.57 13.46 11.08
C ALA A 65 4.02 13.32 10.53
N VAL A 66 4.32 13.97 9.39
CA VAL A 66 5.70 14.04 8.85
C VAL A 66 6.64 14.73 9.83
N LYS A 67 6.23 15.85 10.43
CA LYS A 67 7.04 16.57 11.42
C LYS A 67 7.28 15.72 12.67
N VAL A 68 6.24 15.04 13.18
CA VAL A 68 6.39 14.10 14.30
C VAL A 68 7.38 12.98 13.96
N ALA A 69 7.30 12.42 12.74
CA ALA A 69 8.23 11.39 12.30
C ALA A 69 9.67 11.94 12.19
N LEU A 70 9.84 13.16 11.66
CA LEU A 70 11.13 13.84 11.55
C LEU A 70 11.81 14.07 12.92
N GLU A 71 11.02 14.39 13.93
CA GLU A 71 11.51 14.64 15.29
C GLU A 71 11.81 13.38 16.11
N ASN A 72 11.14 12.26 15.81
CA ASN A 72 11.13 11.08 16.68
C ASN A 72 11.71 9.81 16.06
N ILE A 73 11.94 9.75 14.73
CA ILE A 73 12.47 8.57 14.04
C ILE A 73 13.81 8.89 13.41
N ASP A 74 14.85 8.20 13.87
CA ASP A 74 16.20 8.26 13.28
C ASP A 74 16.47 6.99 12.48
N MET A 75 16.51 7.12 11.15
CA MET A 75 16.73 5.99 10.24
C MET A 75 18.12 5.37 10.37
N ASN A 76 19.10 6.07 10.93
CA ASN A 76 20.41 5.51 11.21
C ASN A 76 20.40 4.48 12.34
N GLN A 77 19.38 4.52 13.22
CA GLN A 77 19.18 3.58 14.32
C GLN A 77 18.08 2.54 14.00
N HIS A 78 17.37 2.74 12.89
CA HIS A 78 16.24 1.87 12.52
C HIS A 78 16.71 0.53 11.95
N SER A 79 16.13 -0.56 12.45
CA SER A 79 16.28 -1.92 11.92
C SER A 79 14.92 -2.61 11.85
N GLY A 80 14.64 -3.33 10.76
CA GLY A 80 13.40 -4.10 10.55
C GLY A 80 13.47 -4.87 9.25
N GLU A 81 12.64 -5.89 9.10
CA GLU A 81 12.63 -6.76 7.91
C GLU A 81 12.01 -6.08 6.69
N HIS A 82 11.18 -5.05 6.89
CA HIS A 82 10.53 -4.35 5.78
C HIS A 82 11.51 -3.40 5.07
N PRO A 83 11.59 -3.45 3.71
CA PRO A 83 12.38 -2.47 2.97
C PRO A 83 11.80 -1.06 3.13
N ARG A 84 12.66 -0.11 3.45
CA ARG A 84 12.29 1.28 3.74
C ARG A 84 13.38 2.25 3.28
N MET A 85 12.98 3.46 2.95
CA MET A 85 13.89 4.53 2.51
C MET A 85 13.80 5.81 3.36
N GLY A 86 12.90 5.86 4.33
CA GLY A 86 12.77 7.00 5.23
C GLY A 86 11.81 6.77 6.38
N ALA A 87 11.78 7.73 7.33
CA ALA A 87 10.94 7.71 8.53
C ALA A 87 9.44 7.64 8.20
N MET A 88 8.96 8.40 7.22
CA MET A 88 7.76 8.06 6.46
C MET A 88 8.22 7.49 5.12
N ASP A 89 8.11 6.17 4.97
CA ASP A 89 8.63 5.46 3.80
C ASP A 89 7.77 5.71 2.54
N VAL A 90 6.45 5.61 2.68
CA VAL A 90 5.51 5.85 1.58
C VAL A 90 4.26 6.58 2.05
N CYS A 91 3.69 7.38 1.14
CA CYS A 91 2.41 8.05 1.33
C CYS A 91 1.57 7.95 0.02
N PRO A 92 0.82 6.84 -0.17
CA PRO A 92 -0.09 6.71 -1.30
C PRO A 92 -1.39 7.45 -1.09
N PHE A 93 -1.86 8.13 -2.14
CA PHE A 93 -3.17 8.76 -2.26
C PHE A 93 -4.06 7.88 -3.14
N ILE A 94 -5.31 7.66 -2.71
CA ILE A 94 -6.24 6.72 -3.33
C ILE A 94 -7.60 7.42 -3.50
N PRO A 95 -8.13 7.55 -4.73
CA PRO A 95 -9.46 8.10 -4.94
C PRO A 95 -10.53 7.12 -4.45
N VAL A 96 -11.49 7.60 -3.63
CA VAL A 96 -12.59 6.77 -3.09
C VAL A 96 -13.94 7.21 -3.63
N LYS A 97 -14.33 8.48 -3.44
CA LYS A 97 -15.63 9.00 -3.88
C LYS A 97 -15.50 10.43 -4.36
N GLY A 98 -16.13 10.77 -5.49
CA GLY A 98 -16.23 12.15 -5.99
C GLY A 98 -14.90 12.81 -6.34
N ILE A 99 -13.87 12.03 -6.61
CA ILE A 99 -12.53 12.49 -7.01
C ILE A 99 -11.95 11.60 -8.09
N THR A 100 -11.28 12.20 -9.05
CA THR A 100 -10.63 11.50 -10.16
C THR A 100 -9.18 11.16 -9.83
N MET A 101 -8.58 10.23 -10.59
CA MET A 101 -7.15 9.94 -10.49
C MET A 101 -6.28 11.14 -10.84
N ALA A 102 -6.70 12.00 -11.77
CA ALA A 102 -5.96 13.22 -12.12
C ALA A 102 -5.89 14.20 -10.93
N GLU A 103 -7.00 14.44 -10.24
CA GLU A 103 -7.03 15.26 -9.02
C GLU A 103 -6.20 14.62 -7.90
N THR A 104 -6.22 13.29 -7.79
CA THR A 104 -5.40 12.54 -6.81
C THR A 104 -3.91 12.73 -7.07
N ILE A 105 -3.48 12.70 -8.33
CA ILE A 105 -2.09 12.99 -8.74
C ILE A 105 -1.70 14.41 -8.36
N THR A 106 -2.55 15.38 -8.66
CA THR A 106 -2.31 16.79 -8.30
C THR A 106 -2.10 16.97 -6.80
N LEU A 107 -2.98 16.37 -5.97
CA LEU A 107 -2.84 16.43 -4.52
C LEU A 107 -1.56 15.75 -4.02
N ALA A 108 -1.20 14.60 -4.59
CA ALA A 108 0.06 13.91 -4.25
C ALA A 108 1.28 14.80 -4.54
N GLN A 109 1.27 15.54 -5.66
CA GLN A 109 2.33 16.49 -6.02
C GLN A 109 2.37 17.69 -5.07
N GLU A 110 1.22 18.24 -4.70
CA GLU A 110 1.12 19.35 -3.75
C GLU A 110 1.65 18.94 -2.37
N VAL A 111 1.23 17.79 -1.84
CA VAL A 111 1.75 17.27 -0.57
C VAL A 111 3.23 16.93 -0.68
N GLY A 112 3.68 16.35 -1.81
CA GLY A 112 5.09 16.13 -2.08
C GLY A 112 5.91 17.44 -2.03
N THR A 113 5.38 18.51 -2.60
CA THR A 113 6.01 19.85 -2.53
C THR A 113 6.11 20.36 -1.09
N LEU A 114 5.02 20.22 -0.32
CA LEU A 114 4.99 20.65 1.09
C LEU A 114 5.97 19.86 1.96
N ILE A 115 6.12 18.54 1.73
CA ILE A 115 7.12 17.71 2.39
C ILE A 115 8.53 18.13 1.97
N GLY A 116 8.74 18.39 0.68
CA GLY A 116 10.02 18.87 0.16
C GLY A 116 10.49 20.20 0.79
N ASN A 117 9.55 21.07 1.18
CA ASN A 117 9.84 22.31 1.90
C ASN A 117 10.31 22.09 3.36
N LEU A 118 10.26 20.86 3.87
CA LEU A 118 10.85 20.44 5.15
C LEU A 118 12.26 19.85 4.98
N ASP A 119 12.92 20.11 3.85
CA ASP A 119 14.23 19.56 3.47
C ASP A 119 14.25 18.02 3.37
N ILE A 120 13.10 17.40 3.11
CA ILE A 120 12.97 15.96 2.90
C ILE A 120 12.87 15.66 1.40
N PRO A 121 13.77 14.84 0.81
CA PRO A 121 13.68 14.43 -0.58
C PRO A 121 12.44 13.55 -0.83
N VAL A 122 11.65 13.93 -1.84
CA VAL A 122 10.42 13.26 -2.23
C VAL A 122 10.55 12.65 -3.60
N PHE A 123 10.16 11.37 -3.75
CA PHE A 123 10.07 10.64 -5.01
C PHE A 123 8.62 10.35 -5.34
N LEU A 124 8.17 10.79 -6.51
CA LEU A 124 6.85 10.44 -7.00
C LEU A 124 6.84 9.02 -7.57
N TYR A 125 5.75 8.25 -7.31
CA TYR A 125 5.63 6.87 -7.79
C TYR A 125 4.21 6.52 -8.24
N GLU A 126 4.04 5.32 -8.84
CA GLU A 126 2.79 4.84 -9.43
C GLU A 126 2.22 5.84 -10.46
N LYS A 127 0.94 6.24 -10.36
CA LYS A 127 0.31 7.16 -11.30
C LYS A 127 0.83 8.61 -11.20
N ALA A 128 1.45 8.97 -10.09
CA ALA A 128 2.09 10.27 -9.92
C ALA A 128 3.55 10.29 -10.40
N ALA A 129 4.12 9.15 -10.80
CA ALA A 129 5.52 9.01 -11.19
C ALA A 129 5.94 10.02 -12.27
N SER A 130 7.08 10.66 -12.09
CA SER A 130 7.65 11.63 -13.04
C SER A 130 8.34 10.95 -14.24
N SER A 131 8.62 9.64 -14.14
CA SER A 131 9.18 8.82 -15.22
C SER A 131 8.72 7.36 -15.12
N PRO A 132 8.72 6.59 -16.22
CA PRO A 132 8.30 5.17 -16.21
C PRO A 132 9.11 4.29 -15.27
N GLU A 133 10.39 4.61 -15.03
CA GLU A 133 11.25 3.86 -14.11
C GLU A 133 10.77 3.95 -12.66
N ARG A 134 10.06 5.05 -12.30
CA ARG A 134 9.56 5.34 -10.95
C ARG A 134 8.15 4.85 -10.69
N GLU A 135 7.43 4.36 -11.70
CA GLU A 135 6.10 3.76 -11.48
C GLU A 135 6.16 2.61 -10.48
N ASN A 136 7.24 1.81 -10.49
CA ASN A 136 7.38 0.69 -9.59
C ASN A 136 8.07 1.10 -8.27
N LEU A 137 7.30 1.14 -7.18
CA LEU A 137 7.80 1.45 -5.83
C LEU A 137 9.04 0.62 -5.44
N ALA A 138 9.11 -0.66 -5.83
CA ALA A 138 10.28 -1.50 -5.52
C ALA A 138 11.55 -0.99 -6.18
N LYS A 139 11.46 -0.37 -7.37
CA LYS A 139 12.60 0.29 -8.01
C LYS A 139 12.97 1.60 -7.28
N VAL A 140 11.97 2.37 -6.85
CA VAL A 140 12.19 3.60 -6.07
C VAL A 140 12.91 3.29 -4.76
N ARG A 141 12.48 2.25 -4.03
CA ARG A 141 13.09 1.80 -2.77
C ARG A 141 14.41 1.04 -2.91
N LYS A 142 14.80 0.64 -4.13
CA LYS A 142 16.00 -0.18 -4.33
C LYS A 142 17.22 0.49 -3.72
N GLY A 143 17.92 -0.24 -2.85
CA GLY A 143 19.04 0.24 -2.05
C GLY A 143 18.64 0.66 -0.64
N GLN A 144 17.35 0.83 -0.38
CA GLN A 144 16.79 1.24 0.90
C GLN A 144 17.40 2.58 1.39
N PHE A 145 17.23 2.92 2.67
CA PHE A 145 17.82 4.15 3.24
C PHE A 145 19.33 4.21 3.01
N GLU A 146 20.03 3.11 3.21
CA GLU A 146 21.49 3.01 3.14
C GLU A 146 22.03 3.24 1.72
N GLY A 147 21.27 2.86 0.70
CA GLY A 147 21.68 3.01 -0.69
C GLY A 147 21.24 4.33 -1.33
N MET A 148 20.39 5.13 -0.67
CA MET A 148 19.89 6.38 -1.25
C MET A 148 21.00 7.42 -1.52
N PRO A 149 22.03 7.60 -0.68
CA PRO A 149 23.12 8.54 -0.98
C PRO A 149 23.82 8.26 -2.31
N GLU A 150 24.06 6.99 -2.61
CA GLU A 150 24.71 6.60 -3.88
C GLU A 150 23.73 6.69 -5.05
N LYS A 151 22.49 6.23 -4.84
CA LYS A 151 21.44 6.24 -5.86
C LYS A 151 21.11 7.66 -6.34
N MET A 152 21.06 8.63 -5.43
CA MET A 152 20.75 10.03 -5.75
C MET A 152 21.88 10.77 -6.49
N LYS A 153 23.07 10.17 -6.65
CA LYS A 153 24.12 10.70 -7.54
C LYS A 153 23.72 10.56 -9.02
N ASP A 154 22.97 9.51 -9.36
CA ASP A 154 22.44 9.30 -10.72
C ASP A 154 21.38 10.38 -11.04
N PRO A 155 21.53 11.14 -12.15
CA PRO A 155 20.55 12.14 -12.58
C PRO A 155 19.11 11.59 -12.74
N ALA A 156 18.96 10.31 -13.10
CA ALA A 156 17.65 9.65 -13.24
C ALA A 156 16.94 9.46 -11.87
N TRP A 157 17.68 9.52 -10.77
CA TRP A 157 17.17 9.31 -9.41
C TRP A 157 17.28 10.55 -8.52
N LYS A 158 17.33 11.75 -9.10
CA LYS A 158 17.16 12.98 -8.32
C LYS A 158 15.74 13.10 -7.80
N ALA A 159 15.57 13.62 -6.58
CA ALA A 159 14.25 13.82 -5.99
C ALA A 159 13.37 14.73 -6.86
N ASP A 160 12.07 14.48 -6.86
CA ASP A 160 11.09 15.34 -7.55
C ASP A 160 10.91 16.65 -6.80
N PHE A 161 10.86 16.60 -5.46
CA PHE A 161 10.78 17.77 -4.57
C PHE A 161 11.81 17.65 -3.44
N GLY A 162 12.14 18.79 -2.83
CA GLY A 162 13.14 18.88 -1.77
C GLY A 162 14.57 18.79 -2.27
N PRO A 163 15.54 18.49 -1.38
CA PRO A 163 16.97 18.36 -1.71
C PRO A 163 17.22 17.28 -2.75
N LYS A 164 18.14 17.58 -3.70
CA LYS A 164 18.44 16.67 -4.83
C LYS A 164 19.78 15.96 -4.71
N ASP A 165 20.61 16.37 -3.75
CA ASP A 165 22.00 15.93 -3.67
C ASP A 165 22.23 14.78 -2.68
N GLY A 166 21.21 14.41 -1.91
CA GLY A 166 21.25 13.28 -0.99
C GLY A 166 19.98 13.17 -0.15
N PRO A 167 19.81 12.10 0.61
CA PRO A 167 18.71 11.94 1.56
C PRO A 167 18.84 12.90 2.74
N HIS A 168 17.73 13.16 3.44
CA HIS A 168 17.79 13.82 4.75
C HIS A 168 18.56 12.94 5.75
N GLU A 169 19.40 13.53 6.58
CA GLU A 169 20.38 12.83 7.43
C GLU A 169 19.75 11.76 8.34
N THR A 170 18.66 12.08 9.01
CA THR A 170 17.96 11.16 9.93
C THR A 170 16.65 10.62 9.38
N PHE A 171 15.94 11.41 8.56
CA PHE A 171 14.64 11.01 7.99
C PHE A 171 14.78 10.12 6.76
N GLY A 172 15.79 10.31 5.93
CA GLY A 172 15.94 9.65 4.63
C GLY A 172 15.12 10.32 3.53
N CYS A 173 14.36 9.54 2.78
CA CYS A 173 13.53 9.98 1.67
C CYS A 173 12.12 9.42 1.81
N VAL A 174 11.14 10.05 1.15
CA VAL A 174 9.76 9.56 1.10
C VAL A 174 9.31 9.30 -0.33
N ALA A 175 8.52 8.24 -0.55
CA ALA A 175 7.80 8.02 -1.80
C ALA A 175 6.36 8.49 -1.64
N VAL A 176 5.94 9.46 -2.46
CA VAL A 176 4.56 9.96 -2.52
C VAL A 176 3.94 9.54 -3.84
N GLY A 177 2.73 9.00 -3.84
CA GLY A 177 2.15 8.50 -5.07
C GLY A 177 0.64 8.50 -5.10
N ALA A 178 0.08 8.29 -6.30
CA ALA A 178 -1.34 8.10 -6.51
C ALA A 178 -1.58 6.72 -7.11
N ARG A 179 -2.52 5.94 -6.55
CA ARG A 179 -2.82 4.59 -7.01
C ARG A 179 -4.27 4.20 -6.78
N MET A 180 -4.71 3.13 -7.41
CA MET A 180 -5.99 2.50 -7.08
C MET A 180 -5.93 1.83 -5.70
N PRO A 181 -7.09 1.57 -5.06
CA PRO A 181 -7.13 0.77 -3.85
C PRO A 181 -6.41 -0.56 -4.05
N LEU A 182 -5.48 -0.87 -3.15
CA LEU A 182 -4.78 -2.15 -3.15
C LEU A 182 -5.57 -3.12 -2.28
N VAL A 183 -5.88 -4.29 -2.83
CA VAL A 183 -6.50 -5.37 -2.06
C VAL A 183 -5.43 -6.38 -1.68
N ALA A 184 -5.09 -6.45 -0.40
CA ALA A 184 -4.24 -7.49 0.15
C ALA A 184 -5.10 -8.72 0.46
N PHE A 185 -4.79 -9.82 -0.19
CA PHE A 185 -5.62 -11.02 -0.17
C PHE A 185 -4.75 -12.27 -0.24
N ASN A 186 -4.95 -13.18 0.70
CA ASN A 186 -4.14 -14.38 0.82
C ASN A 186 -4.98 -15.63 0.58
N VAL A 187 -4.35 -16.67 0.04
CA VAL A 187 -4.96 -17.97 -0.23
C VAL A 187 -4.17 -19.07 0.44
N ASN A 188 -4.81 -19.83 1.33
CA ASN A 188 -4.21 -20.92 2.11
C ASN A 188 -4.30 -22.23 1.35
N LEU A 189 -3.22 -23.04 1.36
CA LEU A 189 -3.13 -24.33 0.72
C LEU A 189 -2.95 -25.45 1.77
N ASP A 190 -3.49 -26.64 1.48
CA ASP A 190 -3.40 -27.83 2.33
C ASP A 190 -2.04 -28.56 2.21
N THR A 191 -0.96 -27.84 2.16
CA THR A 191 0.41 -28.35 2.13
C THR A 191 1.32 -27.47 2.96
N ASN A 192 2.43 -28.01 3.45
CA ASN A 192 3.50 -27.25 4.11
C ASN A 192 4.73 -27.05 3.21
N ASP A 193 4.68 -27.49 1.94
CA ASP A 193 5.76 -27.28 1.00
C ASP A 193 5.76 -25.86 0.43
N LEU A 194 6.65 -25.01 0.94
CA LEU A 194 6.81 -23.63 0.48
C LEU A 194 7.15 -23.53 -1.01
N ASN A 195 7.85 -24.53 -1.59
CA ASN A 195 8.16 -24.51 -3.02
C ASN A 195 6.89 -24.57 -3.87
N VAL A 196 5.89 -25.31 -3.44
CA VAL A 196 4.59 -25.38 -4.13
C VAL A 196 3.94 -23.99 -4.13
N ALA A 197 3.91 -23.30 -2.97
CA ALA A 197 3.38 -21.94 -2.89
C ALA A 197 4.15 -20.96 -3.79
N ASP A 198 5.47 -21.04 -3.80
CA ASP A 198 6.31 -20.19 -4.65
C ASP A 198 6.11 -20.44 -6.15
N TYR A 199 5.96 -21.70 -6.57
CA TYR A 199 5.66 -22.03 -7.96
C TYR A 199 4.30 -21.49 -8.39
N ILE A 200 3.27 -21.65 -7.58
CA ILE A 200 1.94 -21.12 -7.85
C ILE A 200 1.98 -19.59 -7.87
N ALA A 201 2.59 -18.94 -6.88
CA ALA A 201 2.73 -17.49 -6.83
C ALA A 201 3.43 -16.92 -8.08
N LYS A 202 4.47 -17.59 -8.59
CA LYS A 202 5.16 -17.22 -9.83
C LYS A 202 4.26 -17.30 -11.06
N ARG A 203 3.30 -18.23 -11.10
CA ARG A 203 2.34 -18.38 -12.20
C ARG A 203 1.19 -17.37 -12.12
N VAL A 204 0.77 -17.01 -10.92
CA VAL A 204 -0.34 -16.09 -10.70
C VAL A 204 0.07 -14.63 -10.91
N ARG A 205 1.27 -14.24 -10.50
CA ARG A 205 1.74 -12.84 -10.55
C ARG A 205 2.15 -12.39 -11.95
N HIS A 206 1.96 -11.10 -12.24
CA HIS A 206 2.24 -10.51 -13.54
C HIS A 206 3.67 -10.77 -14.07
N ILE A 207 4.69 -10.57 -13.24
CA ILE A 207 6.09 -10.71 -13.65
C ILE A 207 6.45 -12.15 -14.06
N GLY A 208 5.63 -13.13 -13.67
CA GLY A 208 5.75 -14.53 -14.08
C GLY A 208 4.90 -14.89 -15.31
N GLY A 209 4.24 -13.92 -15.95
CA GLY A 209 3.34 -14.13 -17.09
C GLY A 209 1.87 -14.37 -16.70
N GLY A 210 1.53 -14.19 -15.41
CA GLY A 210 0.16 -14.33 -14.90
C GLY A 210 -0.66 -13.03 -14.98
N LEU A 211 -1.53 -12.83 -14.00
CA LEU A 211 -2.49 -11.73 -13.95
C LEU A 211 -1.80 -10.37 -13.78
N ARG A 212 -2.09 -9.44 -14.69
CA ARG A 212 -1.37 -8.16 -14.82
C ARG A 212 -1.34 -7.32 -13.53
N PHE A 213 -2.43 -7.35 -12.77
CA PHE A 213 -2.57 -6.51 -11.57
C PHE A 213 -2.41 -7.32 -10.27
N VAL A 214 -1.70 -8.45 -10.32
CA VAL A 214 -1.39 -9.28 -9.16
C VAL A 214 0.12 -9.31 -8.90
N LYS A 215 0.50 -8.99 -7.67
CA LYS A 215 1.79 -9.35 -7.07
C LYS A 215 1.53 -10.52 -6.13
N ALA A 216 2.40 -11.53 -6.14
CA ALA A 216 2.23 -12.72 -5.30
C ALA A 216 3.58 -13.30 -4.87
N MET A 217 3.60 -13.90 -3.68
CA MET A 217 4.72 -14.68 -3.13
C MET A 217 4.20 -15.82 -2.27
N GLY A 218 4.98 -16.88 -2.13
CA GLY A 218 4.73 -17.94 -1.16
C GLY A 218 5.13 -17.51 0.24
N VAL A 219 4.36 -17.91 1.25
CA VAL A 219 4.63 -17.68 2.67
C VAL A 219 4.36 -18.96 3.45
N GLU A 220 5.24 -19.31 4.38
CA GLU A 220 5.03 -20.40 5.31
C GLU A 220 4.29 -19.91 6.57
N LEU A 221 3.20 -20.58 6.93
CA LEU A 221 2.48 -20.35 8.18
C LEU A 221 2.84 -21.49 9.17
N LYS A 222 3.97 -21.34 9.86
CA LYS A 222 4.57 -22.39 10.71
C LYS A 222 3.62 -22.89 11.79
N GLU A 223 2.90 -21.98 12.45
CA GLU A 223 1.96 -22.34 13.54
C GLU A 223 0.79 -23.21 13.05
N ARG A 224 0.40 -23.06 11.78
CA ARG A 224 -0.68 -23.82 11.16
C ARG A 224 -0.18 -25.00 10.33
N ASN A 225 1.14 -25.17 10.18
CA ASN A 225 1.79 -26.18 9.33
C ASN A 225 1.21 -26.20 7.90
N ILE A 226 0.96 -25.03 7.32
CA ILE A 226 0.46 -24.85 5.95
C ILE A 226 1.27 -23.76 5.24
N VAL A 227 1.08 -23.65 3.92
CA VAL A 227 1.61 -22.52 3.15
C VAL A 227 0.48 -21.66 2.62
N GLN A 228 0.81 -20.42 2.31
CA GLN A 228 -0.10 -19.40 1.85
C GLN A 228 0.46 -18.71 0.61
N ILE A 229 -0.41 -18.39 -0.35
CA ILE A 229 -0.09 -17.44 -1.42
C ILE A 229 -0.51 -16.06 -0.95
N SER A 230 0.45 -15.22 -0.58
CA SER A 230 0.19 -13.82 -0.23
C SER A 230 0.13 -12.99 -1.51
N MET A 231 -0.96 -12.27 -1.71
CA MET A 231 -1.22 -11.50 -2.92
C MET A 231 -1.60 -10.05 -2.63
N ASN A 232 -1.15 -9.17 -3.53
CA ASN A 232 -1.62 -7.79 -3.61
C ASN A 232 -2.24 -7.57 -4.99
N LEU A 233 -3.54 -7.34 -5.03
CA LEU A 233 -4.26 -6.90 -6.22
C LEU A 233 -4.09 -5.38 -6.30
N THR A 234 -3.30 -4.91 -7.27
CA THR A 234 -2.96 -3.48 -7.42
C THR A 234 -4.04 -2.67 -8.15
N ASP A 235 -4.95 -3.37 -8.83
CA ASP A 235 -6.16 -2.80 -9.44
C ASP A 235 -7.24 -3.88 -9.51
N TYR A 236 -8.10 -3.95 -8.50
CA TYR A 236 -9.16 -4.95 -8.42
C TYR A 236 -10.24 -4.77 -9.50
N THR A 237 -10.33 -3.59 -10.11
CA THR A 237 -11.28 -3.33 -11.21
C THR A 237 -10.86 -3.98 -12.52
N LYS A 238 -9.57 -4.35 -12.63
CA LYS A 238 -8.96 -5.02 -13.80
C LYS A 238 -8.67 -6.49 -13.55
N THR A 239 -8.39 -6.85 -12.30
CA THR A 239 -8.21 -8.23 -11.86
C THR A 239 -8.94 -8.39 -10.53
N SER A 240 -10.08 -9.06 -10.56
CA SER A 240 -10.92 -9.30 -9.38
C SER A 240 -10.32 -10.35 -8.45
N ILE A 241 -10.81 -10.37 -7.19
CA ILE A 241 -10.40 -11.35 -6.19
C ILE A 241 -10.70 -12.77 -6.70
N TYR A 242 -11.90 -13.01 -7.24
CA TYR A 242 -12.27 -14.34 -7.72
C TYR A 242 -11.36 -14.84 -8.84
N GLN A 243 -10.94 -13.98 -9.78
CA GLN A 243 -10.02 -14.36 -10.86
C GLN A 243 -8.66 -14.83 -10.28
N ALA A 244 -8.14 -14.13 -9.28
CA ALA A 244 -6.90 -14.51 -8.62
C ALA A 244 -7.06 -15.85 -7.86
N VAL A 245 -8.16 -16.04 -7.13
CA VAL A 245 -8.46 -17.29 -6.40
C VAL A 245 -8.60 -18.47 -7.34
N GLU A 246 -9.37 -18.32 -8.45
CA GLU A 246 -9.55 -19.40 -9.42
C GLU A 246 -8.23 -19.76 -10.13
N MET A 247 -7.36 -18.77 -10.39
CA MET A 247 -6.05 -19.07 -10.94
C MET A 247 -5.17 -19.85 -9.95
N VAL A 248 -5.21 -19.49 -8.67
CA VAL A 248 -4.53 -20.29 -7.62
C VAL A 248 -5.10 -21.70 -7.56
N ARG A 249 -6.43 -21.86 -7.55
CA ARG A 249 -7.08 -23.20 -7.57
C ARG A 249 -6.68 -24.03 -8.78
N PHE A 250 -6.62 -23.40 -9.94
CA PHE A 250 -6.21 -24.08 -11.18
C PHE A 250 -4.77 -24.58 -11.10
N GLU A 251 -3.82 -23.74 -10.67
CA GLU A 251 -2.43 -24.11 -10.54
C GLU A 251 -2.19 -25.11 -9.40
N ALA A 252 -2.92 -25.00 -8.28
CA ALA A 252 -2.82 -25.92 -7.13
C ALA A 252 -3.13 -27.37 -7.52
N LYS A 253 -4.10 -27.61 -8.42
CA LYS A 253 -4.45 -28.94 -8.93
C LYS A 253 -3.27 -29.67 -9.54
N ARG A 254 -2.30 -28.97 -10.14
CA ARG A 254 -1.10 -29.59 -10.75
C ARG A 254 -0.20 -30.25 -9.71
N TYR A 255 -0.28 -29.80 -8.47
CA TYR A 255 0.52 -30.28 -7.34
C TYR A 255 -0.30 -31.20 -6.42
N GLY A 256 -1.56 -31.49 -6.77
CA GLY A 256 -2.44 -32.31 -5.94
C GLY A 256 -2.82 -31.64 -4.61
N VAL A 257 -2.73 -30.30 -4.53
CA VAL A 257 -3.10 -29.51 -3.33
C VAL A 257 -4.39 -28.74 -3.54
N SER A 258 -5.08 -28.46 -2.43
CA SER A 258 -6.35 -27.75 -2.42
C SER A 258 -6.25 -26.40 -1.74
N VAL A 259 -7.10 -25.47 -2.16
CA VAL A 259 -7.35 -24.22 -1.42
C VAL A 259 -8.25 -24.53 -0.23
N ILE A 260 -7.79 -24.27 0.98
CA ILE A 260 -8.53 -24.55 2.23
C ILE A 260 -9.08 -23.30 2.91
N GLY A 261 -8.77 -22.13 2.42
CA GLY A 261 -9.28 -20.88 2.94
C GLY A 261 -8.64 -19.67 2.30
N THR A 262 -9.21 -18.52 2.59
CA THR A 262 -8.72 -17.21 2.10
C THR A 262 -8.79 -16.18 3.22
N GLU A 263 -7.95 -15.14 3.14
CA GLU A 263 -7.89 -14.06 4.11
C GLU A 263 -7.85 -12.71 3.41
N VAL A 264 -8.66 -11.77 3.90
CA VAL A 264 -8.55 -10.35 3.56
C VAL A 264 -7.66 -9.68 4.61
N ILE A 265 -6.67 -8.93 4.17
CA ILE A 265 -5.77 -8.21 5.05
C ILE A 265 -6.07 -6.71 4.99
N GLY A 266 -6.46 -6.14 6.14
CA GLY A 266 -6.85 -4.73 6.24
C GLY A 266 -8.19 -4.42 5.58
N LEU A 267 -8.34 -3.16 5.13
CA LEU A 267 -9.58 -2.68 4.52
C LEU A 267 -9.56 -2.90 3.00
N LEU A 268 -10.73 -3.16 2.43
CA LEU A 268 -10.91 -3.29 0.99
C LEU A 268 -12.21 -2.61 0.53
N PRO A 269 -12.31 -2.19 -0.74
CA PRO A 269 -13.55 -1.69 -1.30
C PRO A 269 -14.64 -2.76 -1.32
N MET A 270 -15.87 -2.42 -0.90
CA MET A 270 -17.03 -3.31 -0.95
C MET A 270 -17.26 -3.90 -2.35
N ALA A 271 -17.05 -3.10 -3.40
CA ALA A 271 -17.17 -3.55 -4.79
C ALA A 271 -16.26 -4.74 -5.12
N ALA A 272 -15.08 -4.86 -4.50
CA ALA A 272 -14.17 -5.97 -4.72
C ALA A 272 -14.73 -7.31 -4.18
N LEU A 273 -15.46 -7.27 -3.05
CA LEU A 273 -16.16 -8.45 -2.52
C LEU A 273 -17.40 -8.78 -3.34
N ILE A 274 -18.17 -7.77 -3.71
CA ILE A 274 -19.42 -7.96 -4.46
C ILE A 274 -19.15 -8.61 -5.82
N GLN A 275 -18.11 -8.19 -6.55
CA GLN A 275 -17.70 -8.85 -7.79
C GLN A 275 -17.44 -10.35 -7.61
N SER A 276 -16.89 -10.76 -6.48
CA SER A 276 -16.67 -12.18 -6.18
C SER A 276 -17.97 -12.89 -5.80
N ALA A 277 -18.87 -12.21 -5.07
CA ALA A 277 -20.19 -12.74 -4.75
C ALA A 277 -21.04 -12.95 -6.02
N GLU A 278 -21.04 -11.98 -6.95
CA GLU A 278 -21.72 -12.10 -8.25
C GLU A 278 -21.25 -13.35 -9.00
N TYR A 279 -19.92 -13.54 -9.09
CA TYR A 279 -19.35 -14.70 -9.78
C TYR A 279 -19.74 -16.03 -9.13
N TYR A 280 -19.54 -16.17 -7.80
CA TYR A 280 -19.79 -17.45 -7.12
C TYR A 280 -21.28 -17.77 -6.93
N MET A 281 -22.13 -16.77 -6.82
CA MET A 281 -23.60 -16.97 -6.71
C MET A 281 -24.30 -16.98 -8.07
N GLY A 282 -23.63 -16.61 -9.16
CA GLY A 282 -24.23 -16.50 -10.49
C GLY A 282 -25.30 -15.40 -10.58
N ILE A 283 -25.09 -14.27 -9.90
CA ILE A 283 -26.05 -13.16 -9.93
C ILE A 283 -25.95 -12.44 -11.28
N GLU A 284 -27.08 -12.23 -11.92
CA GLU A 284 -27.20 -11.53 -13.20
C GLU A 284 -27.69 -10.09 -13.00
N ASN A 285 -27.13 -9.15 -13.77
CA ASN A 285 -27.58 -7.75 -13.85
C ASN A 285 -27.56 -7.01 -12.50
N PHE A 286 -26.61 -7.33 -11.61
CA PHE A 286 -26.45 -6.63 -10.32
C PHE A 286 -25.89 -5.22 -10.52
N SER A 287 -26.39 -4.27 -9.72
CA SER A 287 -25.84 -2.91 -9.60
C SER A 287 -25.51 -2.60 -8.17
N MET A 288 -24.43 -1.86 -7.95
CA MET A 288 -24.05 -1.35 -6.61
C MET A 288 -25.15 -0.50 -5.95
N ASP A 289 -26.06 0.08 -6.74
CA ASP A 289 -27.23 0.81 -6.26
C ASP A 289 -28.26 -0.09 -5.55
N GLN A 290 -28.15 -1.41 -5.68
CA GLN A 290 -28.98 -2.39 -4.97
C GLN A 290 -28.44 -2.73 -3.58
N VAL A 291 -27.24 -2.23 -3.24
CA VAL A 291 -26.65 -2.38 -1.90
C VAL A 291 -27.28 -1.33 -0.98
N LEU A 292 -27.92 -1.79 0.09
CA LEU A 292 -28.63 -0.92 1.04
C LEU A 292 -27.74 0.16 1.63
N GLU A 293 -26.54 -0.21 2.06
CA GLU A 293 -25.56 0.70 2.67
C GLU A 293 -25.11 1.79 1.69
N THR A 294 -24.98 1.46 0.41
CA THR A 294 -24.64 2.46 -0.63
C THR A 294 -25.72 3.53 -0.70
N ARG A 295 -27.00 3.12 -0.69
CA ARG A 295 -28.14 4.05 -0.73
C ARG A 295 -28.27 4.91 0.53
N ILE A 296 -27.90 4.37 1.69
CA ILE A 296 -27.94 5.13 2.95
C ILE A 296 -26.83 6.18 2.99
N MET A 297 -25.67 5.90 2.34
CA MET A 297 -24.50 6.78 2.32
C MET A 297 -24.52 7.84 1.17
N GLU A 298 -25.48 7.79 0.27
CA GLU A 298 -25.73 8.83 -0.72
C GLU A 298 -26.37 10.09 -0.08
#